data_f3f2f946b4e6c505f77d05819c2583cc
#
_entry.id   f3f2f946b4e6c505f77d05819c2583cc
#
_cell.length_a   1.000
_cell.length_b   1.000
_cell.length_c   1.000
_cell.angle_alpha   90.00
_cell.angle_beta   90.00
_cell.angle_gamma   90.00
#
_symmetry.space_group_name_H-M   'P 1'
#
loop_
_entity.id
_entity.type
_entity.pdbx_description
1 polymer ?
#
loop_
_entity_poly.entity_id
_entity_poly.type
_entity_poly.pdbx_seq_one_letter_code
_entity_poly.pdbx_strand_id
1 'polypeptide(L)'
;EMSGVYQSARLATDLLEGKKTAVVDTETAAGAEGLVVLAASRAAHDGLPLDAVVERARHAAARVRLLATLPSLDYLARGGRVPGAAAWGARWLGLNPVFEFRKGKVKPLRPARGSRQARRRITDIWARDIDMERQRGATLHVAAMHAAEPAVAEELLAEVRRRCEPATAFVGSFSPVMVAHTGPGLVGLAWWWDDLTTQSTRERGSSE
;
A
#
# COMPACT_ATOMS: atom_id res chain seq x y z
N GLU A 1 -15.83 4.89 -0.13
CA GLU A 1 -16.34 3.59 0.38
C GLU A 1 -16.43 2.58 -0.76
N MET A 2 -15.31 1.94 -1.04
CA MET A 2 -15.21 1.00 -2.16
C MET A 2 -15.45 -0.45 -1.73
N SER A 3 -15.42 -0.75 -0.41
CA SER A 3 -15.55 -2.10 0.14
C SER A 3 -16.36 -2.10 1.43
N GLY A 4 -17.16 -3.16 1.63
CA GLY A 4 -17.88 -3.41 2.88
C GLY A 4 -17.10 -4.19 3.94
N VAL A 5 -15.84 -4.52 3.68
CA VAL A 5 -15.03 -5.39 4.57
C VAL A 5 -14.89 -4.81 5.97
N TYR A 6 -14.59 -3.51 6.08
CA TYR A 6 -14.49 -2.84 7.37
C TYR A 6 -15.80 -2.94 8.18
N GLN A 7 -16.94 -2.68 7.54
CA GLN A 7 -18.24 -2.78 8.19
C GLN A 7 -18.55 -4.22 8.62
N SER A 8 -18.24 -5.20 7.76
CA SER A 8 -18.41 -6.62 8.11
C SER A 8 -17.53 -7.03 9.29
N ALA A 9 -16.27 -6.56 9.33
CA ALA A 9 -15.39 -6.81 10.45
C ALA A 9 -15.92 -6.19 11.76
N ARG A 10 -16.45 -4.97 11.71
CA ARG A 10 -17.08 -4.33 12.88
C ARG A 10 -18.26 -5.13 13.39
N LEU A 11 -19.18 -5.54 12.52
CA LEU A 11 -20.34 -6.36 12.91
C LEU A 11 -19.90 -7.71 13.51
N ALA A 12 -18.82 -8.30 12.99
CA ALA A 12 -18.29 -9.55 13.53
C ALA A 12 -17.74 -9.40 14.96
N THR A 13 -17.27 -8.24 15.36
CA THR A 13 -16.79 -8.04 16.75
C THR A 13 -17.92 -8.13 17.77
N ASP A 14 -19.15 -7.77 17.40
CA ASP A 14 -20.32 -7.86 18.27
C ASP A 14 -20.68 -9.31 18.62
N LEU A 15 -20.21 -10.27 17.81
CA LEU A 15 -20.40 -11.71 18.02
C LEU A 15 -19.31 -12.35 18.89
N LEU A 16 -18.26 -11.61 19.25
CA LEU A 16 -17.10 -12.09 20.02
C LEU A 16 -17.22 -11.73 21.50
N GLU A 17 -18.21 -12.32 22.19
CA GLU A 17 -18.44 -12.08 23.61
C GLU A 17 -17.18 -12.29 24.46
N GLY A 18 -16.90 -11.33 25.36
CA GLY A 18 -15.82 -11.43 26.35
C GLY A 18 -14.39 -11.32 25.80
N LYS A 19 -14.18 -11.17 24.50
CA LYS A 19 -12.85 -11.01 23.89
C LYS A 19 -12.55 -9.53 23.62
N LYS A 20 -11.37 -9.08 24.06
CA LYS A 20 -10.86 -7.76 23.67
C LYS A 20 -10.46 -7.79 22.20
N THR A 21 -11.21 -7.09 21.38
CA THR A 21 -10.96 -6.96 19.92
C THR A 21 -10.97 -5.49 19.53
N ALA A 22 -10.25 -5.16 18.46
CA ALA A 22 -10.27 -3.85 17.84
C ALA A 22 -10.27 -3.99 16.31
N VAL A 23 -11.08 -3.19 15.64
CA VAL A 23 -11.08 -3.10 14.17
C VAL A 23 -10.52 -1.75 13.79
N VAL A 24 -9.49 -1.77 12.93
CA VAL A 24 -8.82 -0.57 12.43
C VAL A 24 -9.23 -0.34 10.98
N ASP A 25 -9.82 0.82 10.69
CA ASP A 25 -9.98 1.27 9.31
C ASP A 25 -8.64 1.82 8.81
N THR A 26 -8.03 1.10 7.90
CA THR A 26 -6.72 1.47 7.34
C THR A 26 -6.84 2.44 6.17
N GLU A 27 -8.05 2.60 5.63
CA GLU A 27 -8.33 3.39 4.42
C GLU A 27 -7.39 3.07 3.25
N THR A 28 -6.86 1.83 3.22
CA THR A 28 -5.95 1.35 2.17
C THR A 28 -6.34 -0.05 1.67
N ALA A 29 -5.56 -0.67 0.81
CA ALA A 29 -5.86 -1.96 0.22
C ALA A 29 -4.60 -2.70 -0.26
N ALA A 30 -4.75 -3.98 -0.60
CA ALA A 30 -3.72 -4.82 -1.23
C ALA A 30 -2.39 -4.83 -0.46
N GLY A 31 -1.25 -4.61 -1.13
CA GLY A 31 0.06 -4.61 -0.48
C GLY A 31 0.23 -3.55 0.61
N ALA A 32 -0.44 -2.41 0.47
CA ALA A 32 -0.45 -1.38 1.51
C ALA A 32 -1.17 -1.85 2.78
N GLU A 33 -2.31 -2.53 2.63
CA GLU A 33 -2.99 -3.21 3.74
C GLU A 33 -2.09 -4.27 4.38
N GLY A 34 -1.43 -5.09 3.55
CA GLY A 34 -0.48 -6.11 4.02
C GLY A 34 0.66 -5.53 4.85
N LEU A 35 1.20 -4.38 4.47
CA LEU A 35 2.25 -3.70 5.24
C LEU A 35 1.74 -3.19 6.60
N VAL A 36 0.50 -2.69 6.67
CA VAL A 36 -0.13 -2.29 7.94
C VAL A 36 -0.34 -3.50 8.85
N VAL A 37 -0.83 -4.61 8.30
CA VAL A 37 -1.01 -5.87 9.04
C VAL A 37 0.33 -6.38 9.59
N LEU A 38 1.40 -6.33 8.79
CA LEU A 38 2.74 -6.74 9.23
C LEU A 38 3.27 -5.83 10.35
N ALA A 39 3.02 -4.53 10.30
CA ALA A 39 3.40 -3.60 11.37
C ALA A 39 2.68 -3.94 12.69
N ALA A 40 1.37 -4.18 12.63
CA ALA A 40 0.57 -4.61 13.79
C ALA A 40 1.00 -5.98 14.33
N SER A 41 1.23 -6.95 13.43
CA SER A 41 1.66 -8.30 13.78
C SER A 41 3.01 -8.32 14.50
N ARG A 42 3.97 -7.50 14.07
CA ARG A 42 5.25 -7.36 14.77
C ARG A 42 5.07 -6.80 16.16
N ALA A 43 4.29 -5.71 16.30
CA ALA A 43 3.99 -5.13 17.60
C ALA A 43 3.36 -6.14 18.57
N ALA A 44 2.44 -6.97 18.07
CA ALA A 44 1.83 -8.04 18.85
C ALA A 44 2.84 -9.15 19.19
N HIS A 45 3.71 -9.54 18.26
CA HIS A 45 4.78 -10.51 18.48
C HIS A 45 5.78 -10.04 19.54
N ASP A 46 6.07 -8.75 19.57
CA ASP A 46 6.93 -8.10 20.57
C ASP A 46 6.26 -7.96 21.96
N GLY A 47 5.04 -8.51 22.11
CA GLY A 47 4.30 -8.55 23.37
C GLY A 47 3.60 -7.25 23.75
N LEU A 48 3.43 -6.31 22.81
CA LEU A 48 2.73 -5.06 23.11
C LEU A 48 1.23 -5.29 23.40
N PRO A 49 0.62 -4.50 24.30
CA PRO A 49 -0.80 -4.59 24.58
C PRO A 49 -1.64 -4.16 23.36
N LEU A 50 -2.92 -4.60 23.31
CA LEU A 50 -3.84 -4.36 22.21
C LEU A 50 -3.87 -2.90 21.74
N ASP A 51 -3.95 -1.97 22.68
CA ASP A 51 -4.04 -0.54 22.35
C ASP A 51 -2.76 -0.04 21.63
N ALA A 52 -1.58 -0.50 22.04
CA ALA A 52 -0.32 -0.18 21.36
C ALA A 52 -0.22 -0.83 19.98
N VAL A 53 -0.74 -2.05 19.82
CA VAL A 53 -0.84 -2.71 18.50
C VAL A 53 -1.77 -1.93 17.57
N VAL A 54 -2.91 -1.45 18.08
CA VAL A 54 -3.85 -0.61 17.32
C VAL A 54 -3.19 0.70 16.88
N GLU A 55 -2.49 1.38 17.79
CA GLU A 55 -1.77 2.62 17.45
C GLU A 55 -0.67 2.38 16.44
N ARG A 56 0.02 1.24 16.52
CA ARG A 56 1.01 0.84 15.50
C ARG A 56 0.39 0.66 14.12
N ALA A 57 -0.76 -0.01 14.05
CA ALA A 57 -1.52 -0.15 12.81
C ALA A 57 -1.95 1.20 12.24
N ARG A 58 -2.49 2.09 13.06
CA ARG A 58 -2.90 3.45 12.67
C ARG A 58 -1.73 4.28 12.18
N HIS A 59 -0.59 4.20 12.85
CA HIS A 59 0.65 4.89 12.46
C HIS A 59 1.11 4.47 11.08
N ALA A 60 1.18 3.16 10.80
CA ALA A 60 1.52 2.63 9.49
C ALA A 60 0.48 3.02 8.43
N ALA A 61 -0.83 2.90 8.72
CA ALA A 61 -1.91 3.24 7.81
C ALA A 61 -1.89 4.73 7.38
N ALA A 62 -1.55 5.63 8.30
CA ALA A 62 -1.45 7.06 8.00
C ALA A 62 -0.29 7.40 7.03
N ARG A 63 0.74 6.55 6.98
CA ARG A 63 1.99 6.77 6.21
C ARG A 63 2.10 5.93 4.96
N VAL A 64 1.45 4.78 4.92
CA VAL A 64 1.55 3.87 3.78
C VAL A 64 1.02 4.53 2.51
N ARG A 65 1.72 4.33 1.42
CA ARG A 65 1.34 4.78 0.09
C ARG A 65 1.19 3.58 -0.84
N LEU A 66 0.26 3.66 -1.76
CA LEU A 66 0.07 2.68 -2.83
C LEU A 66 -0.10 3.41 -4.15
N LEU A 67 0.84 3.22 -5.04
CA LEU A 67 0.74 3.66 -6.43
C LEU A 67 0.58 2.46 -7.34
N ALA A 68 -0.22 2.63 -8.38
CA ALA A 68 -0.43 1.57 -9.36
C ALA A 68 -0.63 2.12 -10.77
N THR A 69 -0.43 1.24 -11.74
CA THR A 69 -0.69 1.46 -13.15
C THR A 69 -1.36 0.23 -13.75
N LEU A 70 -2.12 0.43 -14.80
CA LEU A 70 -2.80 -0.63 -15.53
C LEU A 70 -2.79 -0.30 -17.04
N PRO A 71 -2.99 -1.33 -17.90
CA PRO A 71 -2.97 -1.13 -19.36
C PRO A 71 -4.14 -0.29 -19.88
N SER A 72 -5.34 -0.43 -19.29
CA SER A 72 -6.57 0.22 -19.71
C SER A 72 -7.46 0.60 -18.53
N LEU A 73 -8.27 1.65 -18.71
CA LEU A 73 -9.30 2.08 -17.74
C LEU A 73 -10.65 1.37 -17.93
N ASP A 74 -10.80 0.49 -18.94
CA ASP A 74 -12.09 -0.10 -19.30
C ASP A 74 -12.73 -0.89 -18.17
N TYR A 75 -11.92 -1.66 -17.43
CA TYR A 75 -12.41 -2.42 -16.28
C TYR A 75 -12.82 -1.50 -15.12
N LEU A 76 -12.00 -0.49 -14.82
CA LEU A 76 -12.33 0.49 -13.78
C LEU A 76 -13.61 1.27 -14.09
N ALA A 77 -13.79 1.67 -15.35
CA ALA A 77 -14.98 2.39 -15.80
C ALA A 77 -16.25 1.53 -15.65
N ARG A 78 -16.16 0.26 -16.04
CA ARG A 78 -17.27 -0.70 -15.89
C ARG A 78 -17.52 -1.11 -14.44
N GLY A 79 -16.48 -1.16 -13.63
CA GLY A 79 -16.54 -1.61 -12.23
C GLY A 79 -17.25 -0.63 -11.29
N GLY A 80 -17.40 0.64 -11.66
CA GLY A 80 -18.14 1.65 -10.91
C GLY A 80 -17.58 2.05 -9.53
N ARG A 81 -16.44 1.48 -9.11
CA ARG A 81 -15.81 1.76 -7.79
C ARG A 81 -14.92 2.99 -7.80
N VAL A 82 -14.57 3.48 -8.97
CA VAL A 82 -13.74 4.67 -9.13
C VAL A 82 -14.54 5.74 -9.86
N PRO A 83 -15.16 6.69 -9.14
CA PRO A 83 -15.90 7.79 -9.76
C PRO A 83 -15.01 8.56 -10.75
N GLY A 84 -15.52 8.84 -11.94
CA GLY A 84 -14.77 9.56 -12.96
C GLY A 84 -13.81 8.70 -13.82
N ALA A 85 -13.67 7.41 -13.58
CA ALA A 85 -12.79 6.55 -14.39
C ALA A 85 -13.13 6.58 -15.89
N ALA A 86 -14.40 6.64 -16.24
CA ALA A 86 -14.85 6.78 -17.64
C ALA A 86 -14.38 8.11 -18.28
N ALA A 87 -14.46 9.21 -17.52
CA ALA A 87 -13.97 10.52 -17.98
C ALA A 87 -12.45 10.54 -18.13
N TRP A 88 -11.70 9.79 -17.31
CA TRP A 88 -10.26 9.65 -17.50
C TRP A 88 -9.93 8.85 -18.77
N GLY A 89 -10.70 7.79 -19.08
CA GLY A 89 -10.53 7.00 -20.29
C GLY A 89 -10.58 7.85 -21.56
N ALA A 90 -11.56 8.72 -21.67
CA ALA A 90 -11.69 9.63 -22.80
C ALA A 90 -10.50 10.62 -22.93
N ARG A 91 -9.94 11.07 -21.81
CA ARG A 91 -8.79 12.01 -21.79
C ARG A 91 -7.44 11.34 -21.99
N TRP A 92 -7.31 10.06 -21.70
CA TRP A 92 -6.03 9.33 -21.67
C TRP A 92 -5.96 8.20 -22.69
N LEU A 93 -6.70 8.34 -23.78
CA LEU A 93 -6.69 7.37 -24.88
C LEU A 93 -5.25 7.05 -25.32
N GLY A 94 -4.87 5.78 -25.33
CA GLY A 94 -3.52 5.32 -25.68
C GLY A 94 -2.43 5.60 -24.63
N LEU A 95 -2.81 6.06 -23.42
CA LEU A 95 -1.89 6.27 -22.30
C LEU A 95 -2.14 5.25 -21.18
N ASN A 96 -1.07 4.85 -20.51
CA ASN A 96 -1.17 4.07 -19.29
C ASN A 96 -1.50 4.98 -18.10
N PRO A 97 -2.65 4.81 -17.44
CA PRO A 97 -2.99 5.56 -16.25
C PRO A 97 -2.04 5.20 -15.09
N VAL A 98 -1.69 6.20 -14.32
CA VAL A 98 -1.01 6.05 -13.02
C VAL A 98 -1.91 6.68 -11.97
N PHE A 99 -2.08 6.01 -10.85
CA PHE A 99 -2.93 6.51 -9.78
C PHE A 99 -2.36 6.16 -8.41
N GLU A 100 -2.73 6.96 -7.44
CA GLU A 100 -2.47 6.73 -6.02
C GLU A 100 -3.76 6.32 -5.32
N PHE A 101 -3.70 5.26 -4.54
CA PHE A 101 -4.75 4.89 -3.61
C PHE A 101 -4.35 5.39 -2.21
N ARG A 102 -5.13 6.29 -1.68
CA ARG A 102 -4.85 6.93 -0.39
C ARG A 102 -6.13 7.40 0.28
N LYS A 103 -6.26 7.14 1.58
CA LYS A 103 -7.43 7.54 2.40
C LYS A 103 -8.75 7.10 1.76
N GLY A 104 -8.83 5.82 1.38
CA GLY A 104 -10.02 5.23 0.78
C GLY A 104 -10.38 5.76 -0.61
N LYS A 105 -9.52 6.56 -1.27
CA LYS A 105 -9.81 7.20 -2.57
C LYS A 105 -8.74 6.91 -3.60
N VAL A 106 -9.17 6.80 -4.86
CA VAL A 106 -8.27 6.73 -6.01
C VAL A 106 -8.04 8.13 -6.56
N LYS A 107 -6.78 8.57 -6.53
CA LYS A 107 -6.34 9.85 -7.09
C LYS A 107 -5.58 9.60 -8.39
N PRO A 108 -6.06 10.12 -9.53
CA PRO A 108 -5.32 10.03 -10.78
C PRO A 108 -4.06 10.91 -10.71
N LEU A 109 -2.98 10.35 -11.23
CA LEU A 109 -1.72 11.06 -11.44
C LEU A 109 -1.52 11.28 -12.94
N ARG A 110 -0.48 12.01 -13.32
CA ARG A 110 -0.15 12.21 -14.73
C ARG A 110 0.08 10.85 -15.41
N PRO A 111 -0.65 10.49 -16.48
CA PRO A 111 -0.48 9.23 -17.18
C PRO A 111 0.86 9.17 -17.93
N ALA A 112 1.21 8.00 -18.40
CA ALA A 112 2.48 7.77 -19.11
C ALA A 112 2.25 7.11 -20.47
N ARG A 113 3.19 7.28 -21.38
CA ARG A 113 3.17 6.57 -22.67
C ARG A 113 3.86 5.20 -22.52
N GLY A 114 3.04 4.15 -22.50
CA GLY A 114 3.51 2.77 -22.34
C GLY A 114 3.80 2.37 -20.88
N SER A 115 3.71 1.06 -20.65
CA SER A 115 3.79 0.45 -19.32
C SER A 115 5.15 0.67 -18.63
N ARG A 116 6.26 0.64 -19.38
CA ARG A 116 7.60 0.91 -18.83
C ARG A 116 7.69 2.32 -18.23
N GLN A 117 7.19 3.35 -18.95
CA GLN A 117 7.24 4.72 -18.43
C GLN A 117 6.29 4.90 -17.24
N ALA A 118 5.15 4.22 -17.23
CA ALA A 118 4.23 4.24 -16.11
C ALA A 118 4.88 3.65 -14.84
N ARG A 119 5.53 2.50 -14.94
CA ARG A 119 6.27 1.88 -13.83
C ARG A 119 7.41 2.77 -13.33
N ARG A 120 8.23 3.32 -14.27
CA ARG A 120 9.29 4.27 -13.90
C ARG A 120 8.75 5.47 -13.14
N ARG A 121 7.60 5.99 -13.49
CA ARG A 121 6.96 7.09 -12.76
C ARG A 121 6.60 6.70 -11.32
N ILE A 122 6.14 5.46 -11.10
CA ILE A 122 5.88 4.95 -9.74
C ILE A 122 7.17 4.95 -8.92
N THR A 123 8.25 4.41 -9.46
CA THR A 123 9.54 4.36 -8.76
C THR A 123 10.17 5.75 -8.59
N ASP A 124 9.99 6.67 -9.53
CA ASP A 124 10.47 8.05 -9.41
C ASP A 124 9.72 8.82 -8.30
N ILE A 125 8.41 8.57 -8.14
CA ILE A 125 7.62 9.16 -7.04
C ILE A 125 8.07 8.60 -5.69
N TRP A 126 8.24 7.27 -5.60
CA TRP A 126 8.76 6.62 -4.40
C TRP A 126 10.15 7.17 -4.01
N ALA A 127 11.03 7.34 -4.99
CA ALA A 127 12.42 7.72 -4.75
C ALA A 127 12.61 9.16 -4.24
N ARG A 128 11.61 10.03 -4.38
CA ARG A 128 11.73 11.45 -3.99
C ARG A 128 11.99 11.67 -2.51
N ASP A 129 11.53 10.77 -1.68
CA ASP A 129 11.58 10.92 -0.23
C ASP A 129 12.76 10.15 0.40
N ILE A 130 13.55 9.38 -0.39
CA ILE A 130 14.59 8.47 0.13
C ILE A 130 15.60 9.19 1.02
N ASP A 131 16.18 10.27 0.53
CA ASP A 131 17.26 10.96 1.24
C ASP A 131 16.76 11.60 2.53
N MET A 132 15.57 12.19 2.48
CA MET A 132 14.93 12.80 3.64
C MET A 132 14.61 11.74 4.71
N GLU A 133 14.03 10.62 4.32
CA GLU A 133 13.62 9.56 5.25
C GLU A 133 14.85 8.81 5.81
N ARG A 134 15.89 8.63 5.02
CA ARG A 134 17.19 8.11 5.52
C ARG A 134 17.83 9.01 6.56
N GLN A 135 17.81 10.33 6.36
CA GLN A 135 18.33 11.30 7.34
C GLN A 135 17.54 11.25 8.66
N ARG A 136 16.25 10.89 8.62
CA ARG A 136 15.42 10.65 9.81
C ARG A 136 15.68 9.30 10.48
N GLY A 137 16.48 8.44 9.87
CA GLY A 137 16.71 7.08 10.34
C GLY A 137 15.51 6.16 10.16
N ALA A 138 14.56 6.50 9.29
CA ALA A 138 13.38 5.70 9.05
C ALA A 138 13.70 4.42 8.27
N THR A 139 12.97 3.36 8.57
CA THR A 139 13.13 2.04 7.97
C THR A 139 12.10 1.84 6.86
N LEU A 140 12.55 1.41 5.68
CA LEU A 140 11.70 1.17 4.52
C LEU A 140 11.02 -0.20 4.56
N HIS A 141 9.71 -0.22 4.31
CA HIS A 141 8.91 -1.43 4.06
C HIS A 141 8.20 -1.32 2.72
N VAL A 142 8.25 -2.37 1.90
CA VAL A 142 7.77 -2.36 0.51
C VAL A 142 7.00 -3.62 0.15
N ALA A 143 5.95 -3.46 -0.65
CA ALA A 143 5.25 -4.54 -1.34
C ALA A 143 5.08 -4.19 -2.82
N ALA A 144 5.59 -5.03 -3.71
CA ALA A 144 5.30 -4.95 -5.14
C ALA A 144 4.15 -5.91 -5.46
N MET A 145 3.14 -5.40 -6.19
CA MET A 145 1.88 -6.12 -6.42
C MET A 145 1.62 -6.28 -7.91
N HIS A 146 1.00 -7.39 -8.30
CA HIS A 146 0.66 -7.67 -9.68
C HIS A 146 -0.71 -8.37 -9.86
N ALA A 147 -1.31 -8.21 -11.05
CA ALA A 147 -2.42 -9.00 -11.57
C ALA A 147 -1.94 -9.74 -12.81
N ALA A 148 -1.56 -11.01 -12.64
CA ALA A 148 -1.02 -11.91 -13.68
C ALA A 148 0.35 -11.50 -14.27
N GLU A 149 1.11 -10.61 -13.62
CA GLU A 149 2.39 -10.07 -14.12
C GLU A 149 3.50 -10.18 -13.04
N PRO A 150 3.84 -11.38 -12.52
CA PRO A 150 4.78 -11.51 -11.43
C PRO A 150 6.18 -10.98 -11.77
N ALA A 151 6.69 -11.23 -12.97
CA ALA A 151 7.99 -10.75 -13.40
C ALA A 151 8.09 -9.21 -13.37
N VAL A 152 7.01 -8.52 -13.70
CA VAL A 152 6.96 -7.05 -13.67
C VAL A 152 6.99 -6.52 -12.23
N ALA A 153 6.34 -7.19 -11.29
CA ALA A 153 6.41 -6.82 -9.87
C ALA A 153 7.81 -7.07 -9.28
N GLU A 154 8.46 -8.17 -9.68
CA GLU A 154 9.87 -8.44 -9.32
C GLU A 154 10.81 -7.36 -9.86
N GLU A 155 10.63 -6.91 -11.11
CA GLU A 155 11.40 -5.79 -11.68
C GLU A 155 11.22 -4.51 -10.86
N LEU A 156 10.00 -4.19 -10.43
CA LEU A 156 9.72 -3.03 -9.58
C LEU A 156 10.45 -3.13 -8.23
N LEU A 157 10.38 -4.30 -7.61
CA LEU A 157 11.04 -4.53 -6.34
C LEU A 157 12.57 -4.48 -6.46
N ALA A 158 13.11 -5.05 -7.54
CA ALA A 158 14.55 -4.98 -7.84
C ALA A 158 15.02 -3.52 -8.04
N GLU A 159 14.20 -2.66 -8.68
CA GLU A 159 14.51 -1.23 -8.81
C GLU A 159 14.56 -0.52 -7.45
N VAL A 160 13.65 -0.87 -6.54
CA VAL A 160 13.66 -0.35 -5.16
C VAL A 160 14.94 -0.77 -4.46
N ARG A 161 15.28 -2.05 -4.47
CA ARG A 161 16.46 -2.60 -3.80
C ARG A 161 17.77 -2.00 -4.29
N ARG A 162 17.89 -1.69 -5.58
CA ARG A 162 19.09 -1.00 -6.12
C ARG A 162 19.33 0.37 -5.49
N ARG A 163 18.29 1.05 -5.02
CA ARG A 163 18.38 2.41 -4.44
C ARG A 163 18.36 2.40 -2.91
N CYS A 164 17.58 1.51 -2.33
CA CYS A 164 17.42 1.40 -0.90
C CYS A 164 16.98 -0.02 -0.54
N GLU A 165 17.76 -0.73 0.28
CA GLU A 165 17.38 -2.06 0.75
C GLU A 165 16.28 -1.93 1.81
N PRO A 166 15.10 -2.52 1.60
CA PRO A 166 14.00 -2.46 2.55
C PRO A 166 14.17 -3.52 3.66
N ALA A 167 13.79 -3.19 4.88
CA ALA A 167 13.72 -4.16 5.99
C ALA A 167 12.62 -5.21 5.79
N THR A 168 11.59 -4.87 5.02
CA THR A 168 10.57 -5.82 4.58
C THR A 168 10.30 -5.61 3.11
N ALA A 169 10.36 -6.69 2.34
CA ALA A 169 10.02 -6.66 0.92
C ALA A 169 9.34 -7.95 0.51
N PHE A 170 8.25 -7.84 -0.21
CA PHE A 170 7.60 -9.00 -0.83
C PHE A 170 6.94 -8.64 -2.15
N VAL A 171 6.73 -9.66 -2.98
CA VAL A 171 5.87 -9.61 -4.15
C VAL A 171 4.58 -10.35 -3.82
N GLY A 172 3.44 -9.77 -4.19
CA GLY A 172 2.13 -10.36 -3.97
C GLY A 172 1.19 -10.15 -5.16
N SER A 173 0.20 -11.02 -5.29
CA SER A 173 -0.85 -10.87 -6.28
C SER A 173 -1.99 -9.99 -5.73
N PHE A 174 -2.60 -9.18 -6.59
CA PHE A 174 -3.90 -8.60 -6.30
C PHE A 174 -4.95 -9.69 -6.21
N SER A 175 -5.89 -9.54 -5.28
CA SER A 175 -6.97 -10.50 -5.10
C SER A 175 -7.85 -10.61 -6.36
N PRO A 176 -8.54 -11.75 -6.59
CA PRO A 176 -9.47 -11.90 -7.71
C PRO A 176 -10.55 -10.80 -7.75
N VAL A 177 -11.02 -10.34 -6.60
CA VAL A 177 -11.97 -9.22 -6.50
C VAL A 177 -11.37 -7.94 -7.07
N MET A 178 -10.12 -7.63 -6.74
CA MET A 178 -9.42 -6.46 -7.29
C MET A 178 -9.29 -6.59 -8.80
N VAL A 179 -8.86 -7.76 -9.30
CA VAL A 179 -8.67 -8.02 -10.74
C VAL A 179 -9.98 -7.91 -11.51
N ALA A 180 -11.11 -8.35 -10.94
CA ALA A 180 -12.44 -8.19 -11.56
C ALA A 180 -12.78 -6.72 -11.85
N HIS A 181 -12.32 -5.80 -11.01
CA HIS A 181 -12.58 -4.35 -11.16
C HIS A 181 -11.50 -3.60 -11.93
N THR A 182 -10.28 -4.10 -11.97
CA THR A 182 -9.14 -3.38 -12.57
C THR A 182 -8.63 -4.02 -13.86
N GLY A 183 -8.97 -5.29 -14.07
CA GLY A 183 -8.45 -6.11 -15.15
C GLY A 183 -7.05 -6.68 -14.89
N PRO A 184 -6.61 -7.59 -15.77
CA PRO A 184 -5.24 -8.11 -15.75
C PRO A 184 -4.23 -7.01 -16.12
N GLY A 185 -2.96 -7.20 -15.71
CA GLY A 185 -1.89 -6.25 -15.98
C GLY A 185 -1.83 -5.05 -15.03
N LEU A 186 -2.68 -5.01 -13.98
CA LEU A 186 -2.50 -4.07 -12.88
C LEU A 186 -1.18 -4.38 -12.17
N VAL A 187 -0.33 -3.37 -12.01
CA VAL A 187 0.93 -3.47 -11.26
C VAL A 187 1.02 -2.28 -10.30
N GLY A 188 1.47 -2.53 -9.08
CA GLY A 188 1.56 -1.49 -8.05
C GLY A 188 2.76 -1.65 -7.14
N LEU A 189 3.11 -0.55 -6.50
CA LEU A 189 4.11 -0.47 -5.44
C LEU A 189 3.47 0.16 -4.23
N ALA A 190 3.50 -0.55 -3.12
CA ALA A 190 3.13 -0.03 -1.81
C ALA A 190 4.39 0.13 -0.97
N TRP A 191 4.45 1.20 -0.16
CA TRP A 191 5.57 1.42 0.75
C TRP A 191 5.19 2.34 1.89
N TRP A 192 5.95 2.24 2.96
CA TRP A 192 5.97 3.24 4.02
C TRP A 192 7.33 3.28 4.71
N TRP A 193 7.63 4.41 5.34
CA TRP A 193 8.82 4.63 6.12
C TRP A 193 8.46 4.61 7.59
N ASP A 194 9.08 3.68 8.31
CA ASP A 194 8.89 3.49 9.74
C ASP A 194 9.90 4.32 10.52
N ASP A 195 9.43 5.35 11.18
CA ASP A 195 10.24 6.27 11.97
C ASP A 195 10.25 5.92 13.48
N LEU A 196 9.44 4.94 13.92
CA LEU A 196 9.32 4.56 15.33
C LEU A 196 10.40 3.58 15.80
N THR A 197 11.01 2.83 14.90
CA THR A 197 12.03 1.81 15.24
C THR A 197 13.30 2.44 15.86
N THR A 198 13.56 3.71 15.60
CA THR A 198 14.76 4.41 16.07
C THR A 198 14.63 4.90 17.51
N GLN A 199 13.42 5.04 18.06
CA GLN A 199 13.21 5.57 19.42
C GLN A 199 13.45 4.52 20.49
N SER A 200 13.07 3.25 20.26
CA SER A 200 13.21 2.18 21.26
C SER A 200 14.67 1.80 21.58
N THR A 201 15.59 2.04 20.63
CA THR A 201 17.02 1.77 20.82
C THR A 201 17.74 2.89 21.55
N ARG A 202 17.27 4.14 21.40
CA ARG A 202 17.87 5.31 22.13
C ARG A 202 17.50 5.35 23.60
N GLU A 203 16.27 4.92 23.97
CA GLU A 203 15.85 4.90 25.38
C GLU A 203 16.49 3.75 26.17
N ARG A 204 16.86 2.63 25.53
CA ARG A 204 17.60 1.53 26.19
C ARG A 204 19.11 1.78 26.34
N GLY A 205 19.68 2.71 25.57
CA GLY A 205 21.10 3.05 25.64
C GLY A 205 21.45 4.21 26.58
N SER A 206 20.44 4.87 27.19
CA SER A 206 20.65 5.97 28.14
C SER A 206 20.42 5.56 29.61
N SER A 207 20.26 4.27 29.90
CA SER A 207 20.02 3.72 31.24
C SER A 207 21.15 2.79 31.74
N GLU A 208 22.36 2.87 31.13
CA GLU A 208 23.58 2.23 31.66
C GLU A 208 24.60 3.27 32.15
#